data_8ffff472694fd0372c1c583ff70749d7
#
_entry.id   8ffff472694fd0372c1c583ff70749d7
#
_cell.length_a   1.000
_cell.length_b   1.000
_cell.length_c   1.000
_cell.angle_alpha   90.00
_cell.angle_beta   90.00
_cell.angle_gamma   90.00
#
_symmetry.space_group_name_H-M   'P 1'
#
loop_
_entity.id
_entity.type
_entity.pdbx_description
1 polymer ?
#
loop_
_entity_poly.entity_id
_entity_poly.type
_entity_poly.pdbx_seq_one_letter_code
_entity_poly.pdbx_strand_id
1 'polypeptide(L)'
;MRRHHEGAQNRVALLRRLLYSPAMDTLIFKIAPRPLWDEAQARGSFAGAPVDHADGYIHFSTAAQVRETAAKHFAGQDDLLLVAVATDRLGPALKWEVSRGGALFPHLHAALDLSAVTWVKPLPLGEDGRHVFPELST
;
A
#
# COMPACT_ATOMS: atom_id res chain seq x y z
N MET A 1 4.85 17.59 -9.04
CA MET A 1 5.43 17.75 -8.44
C MET A 1 5.74 18.10 -7.61
N ARG A 2 6.01 18.60 -7.28
CA ARG A 2 6.49 19.03 -6.56
C ARG A 2 6.92 19.80 -5.96
N ARG A 3 7.15 20.30 -5.32
CA ARG A 3 7.80 21.14 -4.79
C ARG A 3 8.78 21.19 -4.20
N HIS A 4 9.22 21.72 -4.18
CA HIS A 4 10.07 21.74 -3.51
C HIS A 4 10.81 22.45 -2.73
N HIS A 5 11.46 22.32 -2.10
CA HIS A 5 12.35 22.96 -1.17
C HIS A 5 13.67 23.31 -1.78
N GLU A 6 14.32 24.36 -1.40
CA GLU A 6 15.59 24.79 -1.91
C GLU A 6 16.74 24.36 -1.00
N GLY A 7 17.96 24.30 -1.51
CA GLY A 7 19.16 24.08 -0.73
C GLY A 7 19.51 22.64 -0.45
N ALA A 8 20.24 22.41 0.65
CA ALA A 8 20.79 21.09 0.97
C ALA A 8 19.72 20.05 1.22
N GLN A 9 18.65 20.44 1.89
CA GLN A 9 17.55 19.50 2.15
C GLN A 9 16.92 19.05 0.85
N ASN A 10 16.77 19.95 -0.08
CA ASN A 10 16.20 19.63 -1.38
C ASN A 10 17.11 18.68 -2.15
N ARG A 11 18.40 18.89 -2.06
CA ARG A 11 19.38 18.01 -2.71
C ARG A 11 19.34 16.60 -2.13
N VAL A 12 19.22 16.50 -0.81
CA VAL A 12 19.14 15.19 -0.16
C VAL A 12 17.88 14.47 -0.60
N ALA A 13 16.76 15.15 -0.63
CA ALA A 13 15.51 14.56 -1.09
C ALA A 13 15.59 14.12 -2.53
N LEU A 14 16.21 14.94 -3.41
CA LEU A 14 16.37 14.59 -4.81
C LEU A 14 17.28 13.38 -4.96
N LEU A 15 18.38 13.35 -4.23
CA LEU A 15 19.32 12.24 -4.30
C LEU A 15 18.67 10.94 -3.87
N ARG A 16 17.87 10.96 -2.80
CA ARG A 16 17.11 9.78 -2.38
C ARG A 16 16.16 9.31 -3.47
N ARG A 17 15.53 10.24 -4.17
CA ARG A 17 14.61 9.88 -5.25
C ARG A 17 15.35 9.29 -6.44
N LEU A 18 16.58 9.73 -6.69
CA LEU A 18 17.39 9.16 -7.76
C LEU A 18 17.89 7.76 -7.40
N LEU A 19 18.24 7.55 -6.12
CA LEU A 19 18.73 6.26 -5.66
C LEU A 19 17.61 5.26 -5.40
N TYR A 20 16.47 5.76 -4.93
CA TYR A 20 15.29 4.94 -4.69
C TYR A 20 14.55 4.75 -6.00
N SER A 21 14.29 3.52 -6.36
CA SER A 21 13.48 3.21 -7.53
C SER A 21 12.25 2.43 -7.08
N PRO A 22 11.05 2.97 -7.29
CA PRO A 22 9.83 2.22 -7.02
C PRO A 22 9.77 0.88 -7.75
N ALA A 23 10.44 0.78 -8.90
CA ALA A 23 10.49 -0.45 -9.65
C ALA A 23 11.23 -1.57 -8.92
N MET A 24 12.02 -1.22 -7.89
CA MET A 24 12.68 -2.23 -7.05
C MET A 24 11.72 -2.88 -6.06
N ASP A 25 10.59 -2.23 -5.78
CA ASP A 25 9.55 -2.82 -4.94
C ASP A 25 8.70 -3.73 -5.82
N THR A 26 8.95 -5.03 -5.73
CA THR A 26 8.21 -6.01 -6.52
C THR A 26 6.85 -6.31 -5.95
N LEU A 27 6.68 -6.12 -4.64
CA LEU A 27 5.40 -6.28 -3.96
C LEU A 27 5.00 -4.99 -3.26
N ILE A 28 3.73 -4.68 -3.34
CA ILE A 28 3.10 -3.66 -2.52
C ILE A 28 1.94 -4.31 -1.76
N PHE A 29 1.46 -3.65 -0.72
CA PHE A 29 0.56 -4.27 0.25
C PHE A 29 -0.67 -3.42 0.48
N LYS A 30 -1.81 -4.09 0.53
CA LYS A 30 -3.09 -3.48 0.90
C LYS A 30 -3.59 -4.16 2.17
N ILE A 31 -3.99 -3.33 3.14
CA ILE A 31 -4.68 -3.84 4.32
C ILE A 31 -6.16 -3.69 4.06
N ALA A 32 -6.91 -4.77 4.16
CA ALA A 32 -8.33 -4.74 3.86
C ALA A 32 -9.12 -5.52 4.90
N PRO A 33 -10.26 -4.98 5.36
CA PRO A 33 -11.19 -5.79 6.17
C PRO A 33 -11.61 -7.04 5.41
N ARG A 34 -11.67 -8.16 6.13
CA ARG A 34 -12.02 -9.44 5.50
C ARG A 34 -13.33 -9.38 4.72
N PRO A 35 -14.40 -8.78 5.23
CA PRO A 35 -15.65 -8.76 4.46
C PRO A 35 -15.51 -8.07 3.11
N LEU A 36 -14.74 -6.99 3.04
CA LEU A 36 -14.51 -6.29 1.77
C LEU A 36 -13.73 -7.15 0.80
N TRP A 37 -12.75 -7.88 1.32
CA TRP A 37 -11.95 -8.76 0.47
C TRP A 37 -12.76 -9.94 -0.04
N ASP A 38 -13.62 -10.51 0.81
CA ASP A 38 -14.49 -11.59 0.39
C ASP A 38 -15.43 -11.17 -0.75
N GLU A 39 -15.96 -9.93 -0.68
CA GLU A 39 -16.75 -9.40 -1.78
C GLU A 39 -15.93 -9.25 -3.06
N ALA A 40 -14.70 -8.79 -2.92
CA ALA A 40 -13.81 -8.65 -4.07
C ALA A 40 -13.56 -10.00 -4.73
N GLN A 41 -13.35 -11.03 -3.94
CA GLN A 41 -13.15 -12.38 -4.48
C GLN A 41 -14.36 -12.86 -5.24
N ALA A 42 -15.56 -12.55 -4.76
CA ALA A 42 -16.78 -12.94 -5.46
C ALA A 42 -16.91 -12.23 -6.81
N ARG A 43 -16.37 -11.02 -6.93
CA ARG A 43 -16.46 -10.22 -8.16
C ARG A 43 -15.26 -10.40 -9.09
N GLY A 44 -14.14 -10.91 -8.58
CA GLY A 44 -12.90 -11.03 -9.35
C GLY A 44 -12.08 -9.75 -9.42
N SER A 45 -12.52 -8.69 -8.75
CA SER A 45 -11.78 -7.44 -8.67
C SER A 45 -12.08 -6.72 -7.37
N PHE A 46 -11.14 -5.91 -6.92
CA PHE A 46 -11.29 -5.10 -5.72
C PHE A 46 -11.37 -3.63 -6.13
N ALA A 47 -12.51 -3.01 -5.88
CA ALA A 47 -12.74 -1.62 -6.28
C ALA A 47 -12.25 -0.61 -5.25
N GLY A 48 -11.88 -1.05 -4.07
CA GLY A 48 -11.38 -0.18 -3.01
C GLY A 48 -12.23 -0.20 -1.76
N ALA A 49 -11.64 0.28 -0.68
CA ALA A 49 -12.32 0.52 0.58
C ALA A 49 -12.94 1.91 0.54
N PRO A 50 -13.77 2.30 1.54
CA PRO A 50 -14.40 3.63 1.53
C PRO A 50 -13.40 4.78 1.38
N VAL A 51 -12.24 4.71 2.05
CA VAL A 51 -11.23 5.76 1.93
C VAL A 51 -10.67 5.83 0.51
N ASP A 52 -10.55 4.70 -0.17
CA ASP A 52 -10.05 4.66 -1.53
C ASP A 52 -11.03 5.35 -2.47
N HIS A 53 -12.32 5.09 -2.29
CA HIS A 53 -13.35 5.74 -3.09
C HIS A 53 -13.37 7.25 -2.86
N ALA A 54 -13.19 7.66 -1.60
CA ALA A 54 -13.17 9.09 -1.26
C ALA A 54 -12.01 9.82 -1.94
N ASP A 55 -10.86 9.17 -2.04
CA ASP A 55 -9.66 9.79 -2.61
C ASP A 55 -9.51 9.55 -4.11
N GLY A 56 -10.23 8.59 -4.66
CA GLY A 56 -10.20 8.32 -6.10
C GLY A 56 -9.12 7.35 -6.54
N TYR A 57 -8.48 6.64 -5.63
CA TYR A 57 -7.48 5.62 -5.95
C TYR A 57 -7.33 4.65 -4.79
N ILE A 58 -6.82 3.47 -5.06
CA ILE A 58 -6.59 2.46 -4.04
C ILE A 58 -5.24 2.73 -3.38
N HIS A 59 -5.23 2.85 -2.05
CA HIS A 59 -4.03 3.10 -1.27
C HIS A 59 -3.29 1.80 -0.98
N PHE A 60 -2.01 1.78 -1.37
CA PHE A 60 -1.11 0.69 -1.03
C PHE A 60 0.07 1.23 -0.22
N SER A 61 0.84 0.32 0.35
CA SER A 61 2.06 0.63 1.08
C SER A 61 3.17 -0.29 0.58
N THR A 62 4.41 0.20 0.64
CA THR A 62 5.58 -0.67 0.45
C THR A 62 5.78 -1.53 1.70
N ALA A 63 6.69 -2.51 1.61
CA ALA A 63 7.06 -3.31 2.78
C ALA A 63 7.59 -2.44 3.93
N ALA A 64 8.32 -1.38 3.59
CA ALA A 64 8.87 -0.47 4.59
C ALA A 64 7.82 0.42 5.24
N GLN A 65 6.68 0.62 4.58
CA GLN A 65 5.64 1.54 5.04
C GLN A 65 4.47 0.86 5.73
N VAL A 66 4.23 -0.40 5.44
CA VAL A 66 2.93 -1.03 5.77
C VAL A 66 2.69 -1.16 7.28
N ARG A 67 3.75 -1.37 8.05
CA ARG A 67 3.59 -1.47 9.51
C ARG A 67 3.14 -0.15 10.10
N GLU A 68 3.69 0.96 9.63
CA GLU A 68 3.26 2.28 10.07
C GLU A 68 1.84 2.58 9.61
N THR A 69 1.49 2.18 8.40
CA THR A 69 0.12 2.32 7.89
C THR A 69 -0.87 1.61 8.81
N ALA A 70 -0.54 0.37 9.22
CA ALA A 70 -1.40 -0.37 10.13
C ALA A 70 -1.54 0.34 11.47
N ALA A 71 -0.43 0.84 12.01
CA ALA A 71 -0.45 1.50 13.32
C ALA A 71 -1.26 2.79 13.30
N LYS A 72 -1.18 3.54 12.21
CA LYS A 72 -1.84 4.85 12.12
C LYS A 72 -3.31 4.77 11.74
N HIS A 73 -3.66 3.85 10.85
CA HIS A 73 -4.98 3.85 10.25
C HIS A 73 -5.85 2.66 10.63
N PHE A 74 -5.26 1.62 11.21
CA PHE A 74 -5.98 0.40 11.53
C PHE A 74 -5.80 -0.03 12.99
N ALA A 75 -5.32 0.89 13.85
CA ALA A 75 -5.04 0.58 15.24
C ALA A 75 -6.25 -0.08 15.91
N GLY A 76 -6.04 -1.22 16.54
CA GLY A 76 -7.08 -1.94 17.26
C GLY A 76 -8.10 -2.64 16.39
N GLN A 77 -8.01 -2.54 15.09
CA GLN A 77 -8.96 -3.23 14.20
C GLN A 77 -8.58 -4.68 14.03
N ASP A 78 -9.55 -5.54 14.15
CA ASP A 78 -9.40 -6.98 13.99
C ASP A 78 -9.97 -7.42 12.64
N ASP A 79 -9.79 -8.69 12.33
CA ASP A 79 -10.32 -9.31 11.11
C ASP A 79 -9.86 -8.61 9.84
N LEU A 80 -8.57 -8.31 9.80
CA LEU A 80 -7.94 -7.69 8.64
C LEU A 80 -7.13 -8.73 7.86
N LEU A 81 -7.03 -8.48 6.56
CA LEU A 81 -6.16 -9.25 5.68
C LEU A 81 -5.06 -8.36 5.13
N LEU A 82 -3.90 -8.95 4.94
CA LEU A 82 -2.79 -8.32 4.24
C LEU A 82 -2.69 -8.92 2.86
N VAL A 83 -2.83 -8.08 1.85
CA VAL A 83 -2.86 -8.49 0.44
C VAL A 83 -1.58 -8.03 -0.22
N ALA A 84 -0.79 -8.97 -0.74
CA ALA A 84 0.43 -8.65 -1.47
C ALA A 84 0.14 -8.68 -2.97
N VAL A 85 0.57 -7.63 -3.65
CA VAL A 85 0.26 -7.42 -5.06
C VAL A 85 1.55 -7.19 -5.83
N ALA A 86 1.69 -7.86 -6.97
CA ALA A 86 2.86 -7.70 -7.82
C ALA A 86 2.77 -6.41 -8.61
N THR A 87 3.76 -5.53 -8.43
CA THR A 87 3.73 -4.21 -9.07
C THR A 87 3.80 -4.31 -10.59
N ASP A 88 4.52 -5.30 -11.11
CA ASP A 88 4.68 -5.44 -12.55
C ASP A 88 3.40 -5.89 -13.26
N ARG A 89 2.36 -6.23 -12.52
CA ARG A 89 1.08 -6.62 -13.09
C ARG A 89 0.05 -5.52 -13.11
N LEU A 90 0.40 -4.33 -12.60
CA LEU A 90 -0.56 -3.25 -12.42
C LEU A 90 -0.53 -2.22 -13.55
N GLY A 91 0.56 -2.17 -14.32
CA GLY A 91 0.64 -1.28 -15.45
C GLY A 91 0.67 0.20 -15.07
N PRO A 92 0.32 1.08 -16.02
CA PRO A 92 0.46 2.53 -15.82
C PRO A 92 -0.54 3.12 -14.85
N ALA A 93 -1.57 2.37 -14.44
CA ALA A 93 -2.51 2.86 -13.43
C ALA A 93 -1.87 2.93 -12.04
N LEU A 94 -0.76 2.22 -11.82
CA LEU A 94 -0.01 2.34 -10.57
C LEU A 94 0.85 3.58 -10.64
N LYS A 95 0.64 4.50 -9.70
CA LYS A 95 1.38 5.74 -9.62
C LYS A 95 2.02 5.88 -8.25
N TRP A 96 3.23 6.39 -8.22
CA TRP A 96 3.96 6.65 -6.99
C TRP A 96 3.81 8.12 -6.68
N GLU A 97 3.06 8.43 -5.64
CA GLU A 97 2.64 9.81 -5.35
C GLU A 97 3.00 10.19 -3.93
N VAL A 98 3.33 11.46 -3.75
CA VAL A 98 3.65 11.98 -2.42
C VAL A 98 2.41 11.94 -1.55
N SER A 99 2.58 11.43 -0.34
CA SER A 99 1.50 11.33 0.62
C SER A 99 2.05 11.65 2.01
N ARG A 100 1.59 10.95 3.03
CA ARG A 100 1.96 11.19 4.42
C ARG A 100 3.46 11.39 4.60
N GLY A 101 3.85 12.49 5.28
CA GLY A 101 5.24 12.75 5.60
C GLY A 101 6.12 13.05 4.39
N GLY A 102 5.54 13.31 3.23
CA GLY A 102 6.30 13.59 2.02
C GLY A 102 6.87 12.35 1.33
N ALA A 103 6.56 11.17 1.82
CA ALA A 103 7.04 9.94 1.20
C ALA A 103 6.18 9.56 0.01
N LEU A 104 6.78 8.83 -0.93
CA LEU A 104 6.06 8.29 -2.07
C LEU A 104 5.33 7.01 -1.65
N PHE A 105 4.04 6.97 -1.92
CA PHE A 105 3.22 5.79 -1.69
C PHE A 105 2.66 5.29 -3.02
N PRO A 106 2.50 3.97 -3.17
CA PRO A 106 1.90 3.44 -4.39
C PRO A 106 0.38 3.58 -4.35
N HIS A 107 -0.16 4.23 -5.36
CA HIS A 107 -1.60 4.46 -5.52
C HIS A 107 -2.06 3.83 -6.84
N LEU A 108 -3.09 3.01 -6.77
CA LEU A 108 -3.62 2.38 -7.98
C LEU A 108 -4.87 3.14 -8.44
N HIS A 109 -4.78 3.75 -9.61
CA HIS A 109 -5.85 4.54 -10.19
C HIS A 109 -6.72 3.69 -11.10
N ALA A 110 -7.09 2.51 -10.61
CA ALA A 110 -7.97 1.56 -11.29
C ALA A 110 -8.43 0.53 -10.26
N ALA A 111 -9.43 -0.27 -10.61
CA ALA A 111 -9.78 -1.43 -9.79
C ALA A 111 -8.62 -2.43 -9.83
N LEU A 112 -8.43 -3.14 -8.73
CA LEU A 112 -7.40 -4.17 -8.65
C LEU A 112 -7.93 -5.47 -9.21
N ASP A 113 -7.31 -5.92 -10.30
CA ASP A 113 -7.59 -7.25 -10.84
C ASP A 113 -6.94 -8.27 -9.91
N LEU A 114 -7.71 -9.25 -9.45
CA LEU A 114 -7.20 -10.21 -8.49
C LEU A 114 -6.10 -11.10 -9.05
N SER A 115 -5.95 -11.17 -10.38
CA SER A 115 -4.83 -11.90 -10.98
C SER A 115 -3.46 -11.27 -10.65
N ALA A 116 -3.45 -10.02 -10.18
CA ALA A 116 -2.22 -9.36 -9.76
C ALA A 116 -1.84 -9.68 -8.30
N VAL A 117 -2.71 -10.36 -7.57
CA VAL A 117 -2.48 -10.70 -6.16
C VAL A 117 -1.51 -11.88 -6.08
N THR A 118 -0.43 -11.69 -5.30
CA THR A 118 0.55 -12.74 -5.08
C THR A 118 0.14 -13.65 -3.93
N TRP A 119 -0.30 -13.05 -2.82
CA TRP A 119 -0.81 -13.82 -1.68
C TRP A 119 -1.69 -12.93 -0.81
N VAL A 120 -2.50 -13.61 0.01
CA VAL A 120 -3.35 -12.98 1.01
C VAL A 120 -3.13 -13.72 2.30
N LYS A 121 -2.84 -13.00 3.38
CA LYS A 121 -2.59 -13.59 4.69
C LYS A 121 -3.32 -12.81 5.76
N PRO A 122 -3.67 -13.47 6.86
CA PRO A 122 -4.29 -12.76 7.99
C PRO A 122 -3.33 -11.74 8.58
N LEU A 123 -3.91 -10.66 9.09
CA LEU A 123 -3.17 -9.61 9.81
C LEU A 123 -3.78 -9.49 11.20
N PRO A 124 -3.50 -10.45 12.11
CA PRO A 124 -4.15 -10.49 13.40
C PRO A 124 -3.56 -9.47 14.38
N LEU A 125 -4.36 -9.15 15.39
CA LEU A 125 -3.87 -8.35 16.51
C LEU A 125 -3.08 -9.25 17.47
N GLY A 126 -1.94 -8.75 17.94
CA GLY A 126 -1.18 -9.39 18.99
C GLY A 126 -1.69 -8.99 20.37
N GLU A 127 -1.06 -9.55 21.40
CA GLU A 127 -1.46 -9.29 22.78
C GLU A 127 -1.26 -7.83 23.17
N ASP A 128 -0.32 -7.14 22.52
CA ASP A 128 -0.04 -5.73 22.78
C ASP A 128 -0.97 -4.78 22.01
N GLY A 129 -1.94 -5.32 21.25
CA GLY A 129 -2.86 -4.53 20.46
C GLY A 129 -2.30 -4.09 19.12
N ARG A 130 -1.08 -4.49 18.79
CA ARG A 130 -0.48 -4.21 17.50
C ARG A 130 -0.68 -5.40 16.58
N HIS A 131 -0.72 -5.13 15.27
CA HIS A 131 -0.89 -6.17 14.28
C HIS A 131 0.40 -7.01 14.16
N VAL A 132 0.22 -8.31 14.01
CA VAL A 132 1.32 -9.25 13.82
C VAL A 132 1.46 -9.50 12.33
N PHE A 133 2.59 -9.08 11.76
CA PHE A 133 2.84 -9.18 10.34
C PHE A 133 3.51 -10.49 9.98
N PRO A 134 3.10 -11.11 8.86
CA PRO A 134 3.87 -12.21 8.30
C PRO A 134 5.13 -11.69 7.65
N GLU A 135 5.96 -12.59 7.16
CA GLU A 135 7.08 -12.21 6.34
C GLU A 135 6.56 -11.53 5.08
N LEU A 136 7.19 -10.41 4.69
CA LEU A 136 6.70 -9.57 3.61
C LEU A 136 7.36 -9.86 2.25
N SER A 137 8.27 -10.80 2.20
CA SER A 137 8.85 -11.24 0.93
C SER A 137 7.94 -12.19 0.18
N THR A 138 8.27 -12.51 -1.05
CA THR A 138 7.52 -13.42 -1.92
C THR A 138 7.49 -14.86 -1.41
#